data_0e79c590dc3f87119460c96a846de58f
#
_entry.id   0e79c590dc3f87119460c96a846de58f
#
_cell.length_a   1.000
_cell.length_b   1.000
_cell.length_c   1.000
_cell.angle_alpha   90.00
_cell.angle_beta   90.00
_cell.angle_gamma   90.00
#
_symmetry.space_group_name_H-M   'P 1'
#
loop_
_entity.id
_entity.type
_entity.pdbx_description
1 polymer ?
#
loop_
_entity_poly.entity_id
_entity_poly.type
_entity_poly.pdbx_seq_one_letter_code
_entity_poly.pdbx_strand_id
1 'polypeptide(L)'
;MNIIRIHHLTMAVRDADAARATFEALFGVAGLGIAAVPAFGIRTAGVPLGEDLLQLASPVSPDNPVMRFLERKGEGFYNVALEVDDLDAAVAELTAKGVRVSEPVEAEPGLRSAFITMAATHGLSVQLVEGPAVEAPPPALVDEAPEPAPSHDDAPAEAEPVLPPPLDLTPDEWSDTD
;
A
#
# COMPACT_ATOMS: atom_id res chain seq x y z
N MET A 1 -13.85 -13.04 -16.60
CA MET A 1 -13.24 -12.11 -15.58
C MET A 1 -13.21 -10.72 -16.16
N ASN A 2 -13.74 -9.76 -15.44
CA ASN A 2 -13.64 -8.35 -15.76
C ASN A 2 -12.89 -7.64 -14.62
N ILE A 3 -11.79 -6.93 -14.94
CA ILE A 3 -11.07 -6.10 -13.99
C ILE A 3 -11.75 -4.73 -14.01
N ILE A 4 -12.25 -4.29 -12.85
CA ILE A 4 -12.97 -3.03 -12.70
C ILE A 4 -11.98 -1.87 -12.56
N ARG A 5 -10.99 -2.03 -11.63
CA ARG A 5 -9.99 -1.00 -11.31
C ARG A 5 -8.85 -1.57 -10.46
N ILE A 6 -7.87 -0.74 -10.20
CA ILE A 6 -6.95 -0.97 -9.07
C ILE A 6 -7.73 -0.68 -7.78
N HIS A 7 -7.83 -1.68 -6.90
CA HIS A 7 -8.50 -1.51 -5.61
C HIS A 7 -7.57 -0.79 -4.62
N HIS A 8 -6.32 -1.23 -4.54
CA HIS A 8 -5.26 -0.58 -3.77
C HIS A 8 -3.87 -1.07 -4.20
N LEU A 9 -2.87 -0.27 -3.89
CA LEU A 9 -1.46 -0.67 -3.92
C LEU A 9 -1.03 -1.02 -2.51
N THR A 10 -0.25 -2.10 -2.32
CA THR A 10 0.26 -2.45 -1.00
C THR A 10 1.77 -2.26 -0.93
N MET A 11 2.21 -1.56 0.09
CA MET A 11 3.60 -1.43 0.47
C MET A 11 3.86 -2.23 1.75
N ALA A 12 4.86 -3.11 1.73
CA ALA A 12 5.33 -3.79 2.93
C ALA A 12 6.20 -2.84 3.74
N VAL A 13 5.85 -2.67 5.01
CA VAL A 13 6.55 -1.81 5.95
C VAL A 13 6.74 -2.53 7.29
N ARG A 14 7.77 -2.15 8.05
CA ARG A 14 8.02 -2.74 9.38
C ARG A 14 7.01 -2.25 10.41
N ASP A 15 6.60 -0.99 10.29
CA ASP A 15 5.65 -0.32 11.17
C ASP A 15 4.67 0.52 10.36
N ALA A 16 3.42 0.08 10.31
CA ALA A 16 2.38 0.74 9.52
C ALA A 16 2.00 2.12 10.09
N ASP A 17 2.09 2.33 11.41
CA ASP A 17 1.81 3.61 12.04
C ASP A 17 2.89 4.65 11.71
N ALA A 18 4.15 4.26 11.85
CA ALA A 18 5.28 5.13 11.53
C ALA A 18 5.32 5.49 10.03
N ALA A 19 5.09 4.50 9.16
CA ALA A 19 5.03 4.73 7.72
C ALA A 19 3.87 5.66 7.35
N ARG A 20 2.67 5.46 7.94
CA ARG A 20 1.52 6.35 7.73
C ARG A 20 1.85 7.79 8.10
N ALA A 21 2.41 8.01 9.30
CA ALA A 21 2.81 9.35 9.73
C ALA A 21 3.81 10.01 8.77
N THR A 22 4.73 9.23 8.20
CA THR A 22 5.68 9.72 7.19
C THR A 22 4.95 10.21 5.93
N PHE A 23 4.02 9.42 5.39
CA PHE A 23 3.27 9.82 4.19
C PHE A 23 2.31 10.98 4.45
N GLU A 24 1.68 11.02 5.63
CA GLU A 24 0.87 12.18 6.06
C GLU A 24 1.70 13.47 6.05
N ALA A 25 2.91 13.43 6.61
CA ALA A 25 3.80 14.57 6.66
C ALA A 25 4.32 14.99 5.27
N LEU A 26 4.63 14.01 4.41
CA LEU A 26 5.17 14.28 3.06
C LEU A 26 4.13 14.84 2.10
N PHE A 27 2.90 14.34 2.14
CA PHE A 27 1.88 14.65 1.15
C PHE A 27 0.77 15.55 1.67
N GLY A 28 0.74 15.86 2.97
CA GLY A 28 -0.31 16.66 3.58
C GLY A 28 -1.70 15.99 3.54
N VAL A 29 -1.75 14.66 3.49
CA VAL A 29 -2.98 13.88 3.46
C VAL A 29 -3.29 13.31 4.85
N ALA A 30 -4.57 13.15 5.18
CA ALA A 30 -4.97 12.42 6.37
C ALA A 30 -5.01 10.93 6.04
N GLY A 31 -4.21 10.13 6.74
CA GLY A 31 -4.21 8.68 6.60
C GLY A 31 -5.44 8.03 7.24
N LEU A 32 -5.79 6.85 6.76
CA LEU A 32 -6.82 6.01 7.36
C LEU A 32 -6.26 5.28 8.59
N GLY A 33 -7.14 4.97 9.53
CA GLY A 33 -6.76 4.29 10.77
C GLY A 33 -6.10 2.93 10.57
N ILE A 34 -5.49 2.42 11.65
CA ILE A 34 -4.89 1.09 11.66
C ILE A 34 -5.98 0.04 11.81
N ALA A 35 -5.96 -0.94 10.93
CA ALA A 35 -6.81 -2.13 11.01
C ALA A 35 -5.95 -3.40 11.11
N ALA A 36 -6.46 -4.39 11.84
CA ALA A 36 -5.89 -5.74 11.80
C ALA A 36 -6.60 -6.54 10.71
N VAL A 37 -5.84 -7.29 9.91
CA VAL A 37 -6.36 -8.25 8.93
C VAL A 37 -5.88 -9.65 9.34
N PRO A 38 -6.60 -10.32 10.27
CA PRO A 38 -6.18 -11.58 10.85
C PRO A 38 -5.98 -12.69 9.81
N ALA A 39 -6.81 -12.71 8.76
CA ALA A 39 -6.73 -13.67 7.68
C ALA A 39 -5.35 -13.67 6.98
N PHE A 40 -4.67 -12.53 6.97
CA PHE A 40 -3.33 -12.39 6.38
C PHE A 40 -2.24 -12.22 7.43
N GLY A 41 -2.58 -12.16 8.71
CA GLY A 41 -1.63 -11.97 9.81
C GLY A 41 -0.86 -10.65 9.70
N ILE A 42 -1.54 -9.58 9.31
CA ILE A 42 -0.96 -8.23 9.12
C ILE A 42 -1.79 -7.16 9.85
N ARG A 43 -1.16 -6.03 10.07
CA ARG A 43 -1.83 -4.75 10.37
C ARG A 43 -1.67 -3.84 9.16
N THR A 44 -2.70 -3.08 8.86
CA THR A 44 -2.71 -2.18 7.72
C THR A 44 -3.05 -0.76 8.14
N ALA A 45 -2.50 0.21 7.43
CA ALA A 45 -2.93 1.59 7.43
C ALA A 45 -3.15 2.04 5.98
N GLY A 46 -4.07 2.94 5.76
CA GLY A 46 -4.32 3.50 4.43
C GLY A 46 -3.77 4.91 4.29
N VAL A 47 -3.24 5.22 3.11
CA VAL A 47 -2.87 6.58 2.70
C VAL A 47 -3.61 6.90 1.41
N PRO A 48 -4.58 7.82 1.43
CA PRO A 48 -5.28 8.25 0.21
C PRO A 48 -4.32 8.95 -0.76
N LEU A 49 -4.36 8.56 -2.02
CA LEU A 49 -3.59 9.18 -3.10
C LEU A 49 -4.56 9.59 -4.23
N GLY A 50 -5.32 10.65 -4.01
CA GLY A 50 -6.43 11.01 -4.88
C GLY A 50 -7.59 10.03 -4.75
N GLU A 51 -7.97 9.39 -5.86
CA GLU A 51 -9.01 8.34 -5.87
C GLU A 51 -8.45 6.94 -5.56
N ASP A 52 -7.13 6.81 -5.48
CA ASP A 52 -6.44 5.54 -5.20
C ASP A 52 -6.06 5.42 -3.73
N LEU A 53 -5.74 4.21 -3.30
CA LEU A 53 -5.32 3.89 -1.95
C LEU A 53 -3.95 3.22 -1.95
N LEU A 54 -3.01 3.76 -1.18
CA LEU A 54 -1.81 3.06 -0.76
C LEU A 54 -2.07 2.41 0.60
N GLN A 55 -2.07 1.08 0.63
CA GLN A 55 -2.15 0.31 1.85
C GLN A 55 -0.74 0.02 2.37
N LEU A 56 -0.47 0.38 3.61
CA LEU A 56 0.78 0.07 4.31
C LEU A 56 0.55 -1.18 5.15
N ALA A 57 1.25 -2.28 4.83
CA ALA A 57 1.07 -3.57 5.49
C ALA A 57 2.28 -3.92 6.35
N SER A 58 2.07 -4.11 7.66
CA SER A 58 3.09 -4.59 8.59
C SER A 58 2.73 -5.98 9.12
N PRO A 59 3.70 -6.92 9.20
CA PRO A 59 3.44 -8.28 9.66
C PRO A 59 3.27 -8.32 11.18
N VAL A 60 2.38 -9.22 11.67
CA VAL A 60 2.19 -9.43 13.11
C VAL A 60 2.98 -10.63 13.65
N SER A 61 3.61 -11.42 12.77
CA SER A 61 4.40 -12.59 13.18
C SER A 61 5.63 -12.79 12.27
N PRO A 62 6.70 -13.44 12.78
CA PRO A 62 7.91 -13.68 11.99
C PRO A 62 7.69 -14.64 10.79
N ASP A 63 6.72 -15.54 10.87
CA ASP A 63 6.44 -16.51 9.79
C ASP A 63 5.58 -15.95 8.66
N ASN A 64 5.24 -14.67 8.72
CA ASN A 64 4.38 -14.00 7.75
C ASN A 64 5.08 -13.81 6.38
N PRO A 65 4.38 -13.99 5.26
CA PRO A 65 4.94 -13.71 3.92
C PRO A 65 5.48 -12.28 3.76
N VAL A 66 4.82 -11.28 4.38
CA VAL A 66 5.28 -9.88 4.37
C VAL A 66 6.59 -9.75 5.13
N MET A 67 6.76 -10.45 6.28
CA MET A 67 8.04 -10.45 7.01
C MET A 67 9.17 -11.02 6.14
N ARG A 68 8.94 -12.16 5.49
CA ARG A 68 9.94 -12.75 4.58
C ARG A 68 10.29 -11.83 3.40
N PHE A 69 9.35 -11.03 2.93
CA PHE A 69 9.62 -10.01 1.91
C PHE A 69 10.52 -8.92 2.50
N LEU A 70 10.18 -8.37 3.67
CA LEU A 70 10.95 -7.33 4.37
C LEU A 70 12.40 -7.75 4.67
N GLU A 71 12.61 -9.03 5.01
CA GLU A 71 13.95 -9.57 5.26
C GLU A 71 14.81 -9.65 4.00
N ARG A 72 14.20 -9.94 2.85
CA ARG A 72 14.92 -10.15 1.59
C ARG A 72 15.07 -8.89 0.75
N LYS A 73 14.08 -8.00 0.79
CA LYS A 73 13.98 -6.83 -0.11
C LYS A 73 13.98 -5.50 0.63
N GLY A 74 13.77 -5.51 1.96
CA GLY A 74 13.49 -4.30 2.72
C GLY A 74 12.05 -3.83 2.57
N GLU A 75 11.78 -2.61 2.98
CA GLU A 75 10.49 -1.97 2.80
C GLU A 75 10.28 -1.56 1.34
N GLY A 76 9.05 -1.67 0.84
CA GLY A 76 8.77 -1.30 -0.53
C GLY A 76 7.49 -1.89 -1.09
N PHE A 77 7.30 -1.69 -2.39
CA PHE A 77 6.13 -2.17 -3.12
C PHE A 77 5.99 -3.69 -3.01
N TYR A 78 4.83 -4.14 -2.54
CA TYR A 78 4.58 -5.55 -2.24
C TYR A 78 3.60 -6.20 -3.22
N ASN A 79 2.42 -5.61 -3.42
CA ASN A 79 1.45 -6.11 -4.39
C ASN A 79 0.56 -5.00 -4.97
N VAL A 80 -0.14 -5.35 -6.05
CA VAL A 80 -1.30 -4.61 -6.56
C VAL A 80 -2.55 -5.45 -6.35
N ALA A 81 -3.59 -4.85 -5.80
CA ALA A 81 -4.91 -5.44 -5.68
C ALA A 81 -5.81 -4.94 -6.82
N LEU A 82 -6.38 -5.87 -7.57
CA LEU A 82 -7.27 -5.61 -8.69
C LEU A 82 -8.68 -6.01 -8.30
N GLU A 83 -9.62 -5.10 -8.37
CA GLU A 83 -11.04 -5.39 -8.17
C GLU A 83 -11.61 -6.12 -9.39
N VAL A 84 -12.32 -7.21 -9.13
CA VAL A 84 -12.99 -8.01 -10.13
C VAL A 84 -14.49 -8.11 -9.84
N ASP A 85 -15.26 -8.32 -10.88
CA ASP A 85 -16.74 -8.43 -10.81
C ASP A 85 -17.23 -9.73 -10.15
N ASP A 86 -16.44 -10.80 -10.25
CA ASP A 86 -16.75 -12.14 -9.71
C ASP A 86 -15.44 -12.87 -9.47
N LEU A 87 -15.07 -13.04 -8.20
CA LEU A 87 -13.81 -13.66 -7.80
C LEU A 87 -13.76 -15.15 -8.12
N ASP A 88 -14.87 -15.86 -7.95
CA ASP A 88 -14.92 -17.30 -8.23
C ASP A 88 -14.78 -17.57 -9.73
N ALA A 89 -15.46 -16.78 -10.56
CA ALA A 89 -15.32 -16.86 -12.01
C ALA A 89 -13.87 -16.48 -12.46
N ALA A 90 -13.27 -15.46 -11.83
CA ALA A 90 -11.90 -15.04 -12.10
C ALA A 90 -10.88 -16.17 -11.78
N VAL A 91 -11.01 -16.79 -10.61
CA VAL A 91 -10.16 -17.91 -10.19
C VAL A 91 -10.34 -19.11 -11.13
N ALA A 92 -11.56 -19.47 -11.49
CA ALA A 92 -11.85 -20.57 -12.41
C ALA A 92 -11.25 -20.32 -13.80
N GLU A 93 -11.40 -19.10 -14.35
CA GLU A 93 -10.84 -18.73 -15.65
C GLU A 93 -9.32 -18.80 -15.67
N LEU A 94 -8.65 -18.25 -14.64
CA LEU A 94 -7.19 -18.28 -14.54
C LEU A 94 -6.67 -19.71 -14.36
N THR A 95 -7.34 -20.51 -13.56
CA THR A 95 -7.00 -21.92 -13.36
C THR A 95 -7.13 -22.71 -14.68
N ALA A 96 -8.17 -22.45 -15.47
CA ALA A 96 -8.35 -23.07 -16.78
C ALA A 96 -7.23 -22.66 -17.77
N LYS A 97 -6.61 -21.50 -17.61
CA LYS A 97 -5.43 -21.04 -18.35
C LYS A 97 -4.11 -21.61 -17.81
N GLY A 98 -4.15 -22.48 -16.80
CA GLY A 98 -2.96 -23.06 -16.16
C GLY A 98 -2.25 -22.14 -15.16
N VAL A 99 -2.86 -21.03 -14.80
CA VAL A 99 -2.33 -20.11 -13.80
C VAL A 99 -2.69 -20.59 -12.41
N ARG A 100 -1.70 -20.69 -11.52
CA ARG A 100 -1.97 -21.01 -10.10
C ARG A 100 -2.45 -19.77 -9.36
N VAL A 101 -3.64 -19.91 -8.75
CA VAL A 101 -4.26 -18.90 -7.91
C VAL A 101 -4.53 -19.54 -6.54
N SER A 102 -4.42 -18.78 -5.47
CA SER A 102 -4.79 -19.27 -4.14
C SER A 102 -6.30 -19.50 -4.02
N GLU A 103 -6.69 -20.31 -3.06
CA GLU A 103 -8.11 -20.37 -2.66
C GLU A 103 -8.56 -18.97 -2.22
N PRO A 104 -9.80 -18.57 -2.54
CA PRO A 104 -10.38 -17.32 -2.05
C PRO A 104 -10.45 -17.31 -0.52
N VAL A 105 -10.07 -16.20 0.08
CA VAL A 105 -10.10 -15.95 1.53
C VAL A 105 -10.92 -14.69 1.79
N GLU A 106 -11.81 -14.73 2.76
CA GLU A 106 -12.48 -13.53 3.26
C GLU A 106 -11.52 -12.79 4.18
N ALA A 107 -10.99 -11.66 3.69
CA ALA A 107 -10.04 -10.84 4.43
C ALA A 107 -10.73 -9.99 5.51
N GLU A 108 -11.90 -9.44 5.17
CA GLU A 108 -12.79 -8.66 6.01
C GLU A 108 -14.23 -8.99 5.62
N PRO A 109 -15.24 -8.71 6.45
CA PRO A 109 -16.62 -8.97 6.11
C PRO A 109 -17.03 -8.37 4.75
N GLY A 110 -17.37 -9.23 3.81
CA GLY A 110 -17.74 -8.84 2.45
C GLY A 110 -16.58 -8.55 1.50
N LEU A 111 -15.33 -8.66 1.95
CA LEU A 111 -14.13 -8.47 1.13
C LEU A 111 -13.41 -9.80 0.94
N ARG A 112 -13.53 -10.40 -0.24
CA ARG A 112 -12.88 -11.67 -0.60
C ARG A 112 -11.65 -11.42 -1.45
N SER A 113 -10.63 -12.25 -1.29
CA SER A 113 -9.37 -12.09 -2.02
C SER A 113 -8.78 -13.43 -2.44
N ALA A 114 -8.09 -13.45 -3.57
CA ALA A 114 -7.21 -14.53 -4.02
C ALA A 114 -5.91 -13.97 -4.59
N PHE A 115 -4.83 -14.74 -4.53
CA PHE A 115 -3.51 -14.31 -4.99
C PHE A 115 -3.04 -15.13 -6.18
N ILE A 116 -2.57 -14.44 -7.23
CA ILE A 116 -1.93 -15.05 -8.39
C ILE A 116 -0.45 -15.28 -8.05
N THR A 117 0.08 -16.44 -8.45
CA THR A 117 1.51 -16.71 -8.26
C THR A 117 2.37 -15.77 -9.07
N MET A 118 3.42 -15.20 -8.45
CA MET A 118 4.33 -14.22 -9.08
C MET A 118 4.99 -14.74 -10.36
N ALA A 119 5.18 -16.06 -10.50
CA ALA A 119 5.72 -16.65 -11.71
C ALA A 119 4.85 -16.43 -12.97
N ALA A 120 3.54 -16.28 -12.79
CA ALA A 120 2.61 -16.00 -13.88
C ALA A 120 2.53 -14.54 -14.29
N THR A 121 3.07 -13.64 -13.48
CA THR A 121 2.93 -12.18 -13.56
C THR A 121 4.28 -11.46 -13.67
N HIS A 122 5.32 -12.14 -14.16
CA HIS A 122 6.67 -11.59 -14.30
C HIS A 122 7.24 -10.99 -12.99
N GLY A 123 6.96 -11.66 -11.86
CA GLY A 123 7.45 -11.22 -10.54
C GLY A 123 6.54 -10.24 -9.81
N LEU A 124 5.49 -9.72 -10.44
CA LEU A 124 4.51 -8.88 -9.76
C LEU A 124 3.60 -9.72 -8.86
N SER A 125 3.47 -9.37 -7.60
CA SER A 125 2.44 -9.93 -6.74
C SER A 125 1.09 -9.30 -7.07
N VAL A 126 0.11 -10.11 -7.47
CA VAL A 126 -1.23 -9.65 -7.83
C VAL A 126 -2.25 -10.30 -6.89
N GLN A 127 -3.06 -9.47 -6.28
CA GLN A 127 -4.23 -9.85 -5.50
C GLN A 127 -5.49 -9.55 -6.32
N LEU A 128 -6.39 -10.49 -6.42
CA LEU A 128 -7.74 -10.25 -6.93
C LEU A 128 -8.65 -10.00 -5.73
N VAL A 129 -9.53 -9.04 -5.85
CA VAL A 129 -10.43 -8.62 -4.76
C VAL A 129 -11.85 -8.52 -5.28
N GLU A 130 -12.80 -9.05 -4.52
CA GLU A 130 -14.21 -8.85 -4.71
C GLU A 130 -14.81 -8.30 -3.43
N GLY A 131 -15.50 -7.18 -3.52
CA GLY A 131 -16.11 -6.54 -2.35
C GLY A 131 -16.36 -5.07 -2.56
N PRO A 132 -16.93 -4.39 -1.55
CA PRO A 132 -17.12 -2.96 -1.63
C PRO A 132 -15.76 -2.26 -1.77
N ALA A 133 -15.72 -1.27 -2.64
CA ALA A 133 -14.57 -0.40 -2.78
C ALA A 133 -14.19 0.17 -1.41
N VAL A 134 -12.90 0.20 -1.09
CA VAL A 134 -12.41 1.07 -0.03
C VAL A 134 -12.62 2.49 -0.53
N GLU A 135 -13.69 3.12 -0.08
CA GLU A 135 -13.96 4.50 -0.40
C GLU A 135 -12.88 5.34 0.29
N ALA A 136 -12.02 5.98 -0.50
CA ALA A 136 -11.13 7.00 0.04
C ALA A 136 -12.02 8.05 0.73
N PRO A 137 -11.71 8.47 1.96
CA PRO A 137 -12.48 9.57 2.55
C PRO A 137 -12.44 10.74 1.57
N PRO A 138 -13.54 11.49 1.44
CA PRO A 138 -13.53 12.69 0.61
C PRO A 138 -12.31 13.53 1.01
N PRO A 139 -11.61 14.14 0.04
CA PRO A 139 -10.47 14.99 0.36
C PRO A 139 -10.91 15.93 1.47
N ALA A 140 -10.19 15.92 2.59
CA ALA A 140 -10.45 16.86 3.66
C ALA A 140 -10.50 18.23 3.00
N LEU A 141 -11.67 18.89 3.05
CA LEU A 141 -11.76 20.29 2.68
C LEU A 141 -10.65 20.93 3.50
N VAL A 142 -9.58 21.35 2.86
CA VAL A 142 -8.58 22.19 3.48
C VAL A 142 -9.33 23.42 3.92
N ASP A 143 -9.72 23.44 5.18
CA ASP A 143 -10.20 24.66 5.80
C ASP A 143 -9.16 25.73 5.44
N GLU A 144 -9.68 26.77 4.84
CA GLU A 144 -8.98 27.99 4.43
C GLU A 144 -7.73 28.21 5.31
N ALA A 145 -6.57 28.26 4.62
CA ALA A 145 -5.28 28.39 5.29
C ALA A 145 -5.38 29.39 6.45
N PRO A 146 -4.88 29.05 7.65
CA PRO A 146 -4.92 30.00 8.76
C PRO A 146 -4.29 31.31 8.28
N GLU A 147 -5.01 32.43 8.52
CA GLU A 147 -4.48 33.75 8.22
C GLU A 147 -3.05 33.86 8.75
N PRO A 148 -2.12 34.44 7.98
CA PRO A 148 -0.74 34.57 8.44
C PRO A 148 -0.74 35.31 9.76
N ALA A 149 -0.18 34.65 10.79
CA ALA A 149 -0.01 35.26 12.11
C ALA A 149 0.74 36.58 11.95
N PRO A 150 0.39 37.64 12.76
CA PRO A 150 1.05 38.91 12.68
C PRO A 150 2.57 38.72 12.88
N SER A 151 3.34 39.32 11.99
CA SER A 151 4.81 39.30 12.02
C SER A 151 5.34 39.82 13.35
N HIS A 152 5.80 38.91 14.19
CA HIS A 152 6.70 39.26 15.27
C HIS A 152 8.14 39.24 14.72
N ASP A 153 8.66 40.42 14.39
CA ASP A 153 10.10 40.66 14.33
C ASP A 153 10.64 40.43 15.74
N ASP A 154 11.40 39.40 15.92
CA ASP A 154 12.32 39.01 16.96
C ASP A 154 12.15 37.54 17.39
N ALA A 155 12.66 36.62 16.60
CA ALA A 155 13.03 35.28 17.08
C ALA A 155 14.40 34.89 16.49
N PRO A 156 15.30 34.28 17.29
CA PRO A 156 16.60 33.84 16.80
C PRO A 156 16.42 32.75 15.75
N ALA A 157 17.26 32.78 14.71
CA ALA A 157 17.25 31.84 13.59
C ALA A 157 17.29 30.39 14.09
N GLU A 158 16.17 29.70 13.94
CA GLU A 158 16.15 28.24 14.08
C GLU A 158 16.89 27.61 12.90
N ALA A 159 17.71 26.60 13.20
CA ALA A 159 18.50 25.88 12.23
C ALA A 159 17.61 25.29 11.14
N GLU A 160 17.95 25.55 9.89
CA GLU A 160 17.28 24.96 8.72
C GLU A 160 17.27 23.43 8.84
N PRO A 161 16.14 22.76 8.53
CA PRO A 161 16.11 21.31 8.48
C PRO A 161 17.10 20.83 7.42
N VAL A 162 18.07 20.03 7.84
CA VAL A 162 19.01 19.37 6.94
C VAL A 162 18.23 18.32 6.13
N LEU A 163 17.89 18.67 4.90
CA LEU A 163 17.35 17.71 3.95
C LEU A 163 18.40 16.62 3.71
N PRO A 164 18.01 15.34 3.69
CA PRO A 164 18.91 14.28 3.27
C PRO A 164 19.40 14.58 1.84
N PRO A 165 20.65 14.20 1.50
CA PRO A 165 21.16 14.41 0.17
C PRO A 165 20.23 13.77 -0.88
N PRO A 166 20.09 14.37 -2.06
CA PRO A 166 19.30 13.78 -3.14
C PRO A 166 19.82 12.36 -3.42
N LEU A 167 18.88 11.43 -3.56
CA LEU A 167 19.20 10.06 -4.00
C LEU A 167 19.92 10.18 -5.35
N ASP A 168 21.17 9.75 -5.39
CA ASP A 168 21.93 9.62 -6.63
C ASP A 168 21.35 8.41 -7.39
N LEU A 169 20.34 8.66 -8.22
CA LEU A 169 19.73 7.66 -9.09
C LEU A 169 20.62 7.48 -10.33
N THR A 170 21.86 7.05 -10.14
CA THR A 170 22.69 6.65 -11.28
C THR A 170 22.15 5.33 -11.84
N PRO A 171 22.12 5.17 -13.19
CA PRO A 171 21.55 3.99 -13.86
C PRO A 171 22.24 2.65 -13.52
N ASP A 172 23.36 2.65 -12.84
CA ASP A 172 24.22 1.47 -12.62
C ASP A 172 23.75 0.56 -11.48
N GLU A 173 22.77 0.95 -10.65
CA GLU A 173 22.28 0.08 -9.57
C GLU A 173 21.15 -0.88 -9.99
N TRP A 174 20.76 -0.88 -11.26
CA TRP A 174 19.71 -1.77 -11.78
C TRP A 174 20.27 -3.02 -12.52
N SER A 175 21.57 -3.07 -12.70
CA SER A 175 22.24 -4.21 -13.33
C SER A 175 23.05 -4.96 -12.28
N ASP A 176 22.46 -5.94 -11.60
CA ASP A 176 23.12 -7.19 -11.20
C ASP A 176 22.16 -8.05 -10.40
N THR A 177 21.50 -8.97 -11.07
CA THR A 177 21.20 -10.28 -10.48
C THR A 177 21.12 -11.32 -11.60
N ASP A 178 22.20 -12.05 -11.75
CA ASP A 178 22.18 -13.40 -12.28
C ASP A 178 21.37 -14.34 -11.39
#